data_fdb90f65c095c5a030fb17d23fbd8964
#
_entry.id   fdb90f65c095c5a030fb17d23fbd8964
#
_cell.length_a   1.000
_cell.length_b   1.000
_cell.length_c   1.000
_cell.angle_alpha   90.00
_cell.angle_beta   90.00
_cell.angle_gamma   90.00
#
_symmetry.space_group_name_H-M   'P 1'
#
loop_
_entity.id
_entity.type
_entity.pdbx_description
1 polymer ?
#
loop_
_entity_poly.entity_id
_entity_poly.type
_entity_poly.pdbx_seq_one_letter_code
_entity_poly.pdbx_strand_id
1 'polypeptide(L)'
;MTGLVIWCATRINGDCTVVGWYKDATVFRTLQDWTMVFEDGTEEDRCYNVIAEAKKCVLLPDDERNRHIWSVPSARYTKAYGFGQSMVWYPTEEAAKSYLERLIHNIENYYDDNWINKFPNT
;
A
#
# COMPACT_ATOMS: atom_id res chain seq x y z
N MET A 1 -6.49 6.74 14.00
CA MET A 1 -7.21 6.94 12.72
C MET A 1 -7.32 5.60 11.99
N THR A 2 -8.50 5.28 11.49
CA THR A 2 -8.76 4.02 10.80
C THR A 2 -9.14 4.30 9.34
N GLY A 3 -8.65 3.50 8.41
CA GLY A 3 -8.96 3.70 7.00
C GLY A 3 -8.24 2.75 6.06
N LEU A 4 -8.36 3.06 4.78
CA LEU A 4 -7.69 2.32 3.72
C LEU A 4 -6.29 2.90 3.49
N VAL A 5 -5.27 2.06 3.62
CA VAL A 5 -3.88 2.41 3.32
C VAL A 5 -3.47 1.64 2.07
N ILE A 6 -3.01 2.37 1.06
CA ILE A 6 -2.58 1.79 -0.21
C ILE A 6 -1.07 1.92 -0.31
N TRP A 7 -0.39 0.79 -0.50
CA TRP A 7 1.05 0.73 -0.61
C TRP A 7 1.47 0.77 -2.08
N CYS A 8 2.42 1.64 -2.38
CA CYS A 8 2.91 1.86 -3.74
C CYS A 8 4.42 1.72 -3.78
N ALA A 9 4.94 1.34 -4.93
CA ALA A 9 6.37 1.25 -5.15
C ALA A 9 6.74 1.84 -6.50
N THR A 10 7.93 2.40 -6.58
CA THR A 10 8.48 2.95 -7.82
C THR A 10 9.26 1.86 -8.54
N ARG A 11 8.97 1.68 -9.83
CA ARG A 11 9.69 0.74 -10.69
C ARG A 11 11.03 1.34 -11.12
N ILE A 12 11.90 0.49 -11.66
CA ILE A 12 13.20 0.90 -12.20
C ILE A 12 13.04 2.00 -13.26
N ASN A 13 12.01 1.93 -14.08
CA ASN A 13 11.73 2.94 -15.11
C ASN A 13 11.16 4.26 -14.58
N GLY A 14 10.95 4.37 -13.28
CA GLY A 14 10.43 5.58 -12.64
C GLY A 14 8.92 5.61 -12.45
N ASP A 15 8.17 4.67 -13.01
CA ASP A 15 6.72 4.59 -12.83
C ASP A 15 6.39 4.08 -11.44
N CYS A 16 5.27 4.56 -10.89
CA CYS A 16 4.77 4.11 -9.59
C CYS A 16 3.57 3.19 -9.78
N THR A 17 3.51 2.13 -8.99
CA THR A 17 2.41 1.17 -9.05
C THR A 17 1.93 0.79 -7.65
N VAL A 18 0.64 0.48 -7.53
CA VAL A 18 0.09 -0.11 -6.31
C VAL A 18 0.66 -1.52 -6.16
N VAL A 19 1.16 -1.85 -4.98
CA VAL A 19 1.67 -3.19 -4.67
C VAL A 19 0.79 -3.93 -3.68
N GLY A 20 -0.09 -3.24 -2.98
CA GLY A 20 -1.00 -3.85 -2.03
C GLY A 20 -1.77 -2.82 -1.24
N TRP A 21 -2.59 -3.29 -0.32
CA TRP A 21 -3.37 -2.39 0.54
C TRP A 21 -3.74 -3.08 1.84
N TYR A 22 -4.06 -2.23 2.84
CA TYR A 22 -4.62 -2.63 4.13
C TYR A 22 -6.00 -1.99 4.27
N LYS A 23 -7.03 -2.81 4.40
CA LYS A 23 -8.39 -2.33 4.71
C LYS A 23 -8.57 -2.23 6.22
N ASP A 24 -9.32 -1.22 6.64
CA ASP A 24 -9.59 -0.96 8.06
C ASP A 24 -8.30 -0.91 8.89
N ALA A 25 -7.26 -0.31 8.31
CA ALA A 25 -5.99 -0.15 8.99
C ALA A 25 -6.06 0.93 10.07
N THR A 26 -5.32 0.73 11.15
CA THR A 26 -5.13 1.75 12.17
C THR A 26 -3.80 2.45 11.91
N VAL A 27 -3.84 3.77 11.81
CA VAL A 27 -2.65 4.61 11.62
C VAL A 27 -2.38 5.36 12.91
N PHE A 28 -1.18 5.18 13.46
CA PHE A 28 -0.75 5.83 14.68
C PHE A 28 0.05 7.09 14.37
N ARG A 29 -0.10 8.12 15.20
CA ARG A 29 0.67 9.37 15.06
C ARG A 29 2.14 9.19 15.41
N THR A 30 2.44 8.24 16.29
CA THR A 30 3.80 7.94 16.73
C THR A 30 4.12 6.49 16.43
N LEU A 31 5.42 6.19 16.26
CA LEU A 31 5.85 4.82 16.05
C LEU A 31 5.54 3.97 17.28
N GLN A 32 5.05 2.77 17.05
CA GLN A 32 4.80 1.75 18.06
C GLN A 32 5.92 0.72 18.01
N ASP A 33 6.28 0.16 19.14
CA ASP A 33 7.32 -0.86 19.23
C ASP A 33 6.70 -2.25 19.25
N TRP A 34 7.37 -3.18 18.61
CA TRP A 34 6.99 -4.59 18.61
C TRP A 34 8.23 -5.46 18.55
N THR A 35 8.28 -6.51 19.39
CA THR A 35 9.36 -7.49 19.37
C THR A 35 8.89 -8.72 18.60
N MET A 36 9.60 -9.05 17.53
CA MET A 36 9.37 -10.28 16.77
C MET A 36 10.23 -11.40 17.37
N VAL A 37 9.61 -12.56 17.59
CA VAL A 37 10.31 -13.76 18.05
C VAL A 37 10.30 -14.77 16.91
N PHE A 38 11.48 -15.18 16.44
CA PHE A 38 11.62 -16.16 15.36
C PHE A 38 11.64 -17.58 15.91
N GLU A 39 11.46 -18.57 15.02
CA GLU A 39 11.41 -19.99 15.40
C GLU A 39 12.68 -20.47 16.09
N ASP A 40 13.83 -19.88 15.76
CA ASP A 40 15.12 -20.22 16.37
C ASP A 40 15.33 -19.57 17.74
N GLY A 41 14.35 -18.82 18.24
CA GLY A 41 14.41 -18.14 19.53
C GLY A 41 15.05 -16.77 19.49
N THR A 42 15.53 -16.32 18.35
CA THR A 42 16.06 -14.95 18.21
C THR A 42 14.94 -13.93 18.23
N GLU A 43 15.26 -12.72 18.66
CA GLU A 43 14.30 -11.61 18.74
C GLU A 43 14.80 -10.42 17.93
N GLU A 44 13.84 -9.67 17.38
CA GLU A 44 14.12 -8.44 16.65
C GLU A 44 13.07 -7.41 17.01
N ASP A 45 13.51 -6.24 17.46
CA ASP A 45 12.62 -5.12 17.74
C ASP A 45 12.31 -4.38 16.44
N ARG A 46 11.02 -4.11 16.24
CA ARG A 46 10.54 -3.36 15.07
C ARG A 46 9.61 -2.25 15.50
N CYS A 47 9.58 -1.19 14.67
CA CYS A 47 8.67 -0.07 14.87
C CYS A 47 7.66 -0.05 13.74
N TYR A 48 6.43 0.34 14.04
CA TYR A 48 5.39 0.50 13.04
C TYR A 48 4.47 1.67 13.40
N ASN A 49 3.82 2.23 12.41
CA ASN A 49 2.78 3.25 12.61
C ASN A 49 1.49 2.91 11.88
N VAL A 50 1.43 1.77 11.20
CA VAL A 50 0.23 1.27 10.53
C VAL A 50 0.08 -0.20 10.87
N ILE A 51 -1.13 -0.61 11.26
CA ILE A 51 -1.44 -2.01 11.53
C ILE A 51 -2.83 -2.36 10.99
N ALA A 52 -2.98 -3.58 10.50
CA ALA A 52 -4.27 -4.12 10.04
C ALA A 52 -4.31 -5.63 10.22
N GLU A 53 -5.52 -6.19 10.26
CA GLU A 53 -5.68 -7.64 10.29
C GLU A 53 -5.24 -8.25 8.96
N ALA A 54 -4.47 -9.34 8.99
CA ALA A 54 -3.93 -9.97 7.79
C ALA A 54 -5.03 -10.35 6.79
N LYS A 55 -6.19 -10.78 7.26
CA LYS A 55 -7.32 -11.15 6.39
C LYS A 55 -7.88 -9.97 5.59
N LYS A 56 -7.58 -8.74 6.01
CA LYS A 56 -8.00 -7.50 5.34
C LYS A 56 -6.89 -6.86 4.53
N CYS A 57 -5.75 -7.54 4.40
CA CYS A 57 -4.59 -7.07 3.68
C CYS A 57 -4.42 -7.84 2.39
N VAL A 58 -3.95 -7.16 1.36
CA VAL A 58 -3.64 -7.77 0.06
C VAL A 58 -2.24 -7.32 -0.36
N LEU A 59 -1.44 -8.27 -0.82
CA LEU A 59 -0.19 -8.02 -1.51
C LEU A 59 -0.33 -8.60 -2.92
N LEU A 60 -0.27 -7.73 -3.92
CA LEU A 60 -0.46 -8.14 -5.31
C LEU A 60 0.72 -8.98 -5.82
N PRO A 61 0.47 -10.06 -6.57
CA PRO A 61 1.52 -10.77 -7.29
C PRO A 61 2.24 -9.86 -8.28
N ASP A 62 3.49 -10.20 -8.60
CA ASP A 62 4.32 -9.39 -9.51
C ASP A 62 3.65 -9.14 -10.85
N ASP A 63 3.06 -10.18 -11.46
CA ASP A 63 2.38 -10.04 -12.75
C ASP A 63 1.17 -9.11 -12.68
N GLU A 64 0.43 -9.20 -11.59
CA GLU A 64 -0.75 -8.34 -11.38
C GLU A 64 -0.37 -6.87 -11.30
N ARG A 65 0.75 -6.56 -10.64
CA ARG A 65 1.23 -5.18 -10.48
C ARG A 65 1.56 -4.51 -11.81
N ASN A 66 1.83 -5.28 -12.85
CA ASN A 66 2.16 -4.76 -14.17
C ASN A 66 0.94 -4.29 -14.95
N ARG A 67 -0.27 -4.58 -14.49
CA ARG A 67 -1.49 -4.14 -15.16
C ARG A 67 -1.67 -2.64 -14.98
N HIS A 68 -2.10 -1.98 -16.05
CA HIS A 68 -2.31 -0.53 -16.04
C HIS A 68 -3.29 -0.03 -14.96
N ILE A 69 -4.25 -0.87 -14.58
CA ILE A 69 -5.24 -0.50 -13.57
C ILE A 69 -4.61 -0.18 -12.21
N TRP A 70 -3.37 -0.62 -11.96
CA TRP A 70 -2.66 -0.37 -10.71
C TRP A 70 -1.65 0.76 -10.81
N SER A 71 -1.54 1.43 -11.96
CA SER A 71 -0.66 2.59 -12.12
C SER A 71 -1.06 3.73 -11.20
N VAL A 72 -0.06 4.38 -10.60
CA VAL A 72 -0.28 5.52 -9.72
C VAL A 72 0.21 6.79 -10.43
N PRO A 73 -0.63 7.82 -10.50
CA PRO A 73 -0.23 9.08 -11.14
C PRO A 73 0.89 9.76 -10.35
N SER A 74 1.77 10.44 -11.08
CA SER A 74 2.82 11.28 -10.52
C SER A 74 2.50 12.74 -10.82
N ALA A 75 2.61 13.61 -9.82
CA ALA A 75 2.41 15.03 -9.99
C ALA A 75 3.36 15.62 -11.05
N ARG A 76 4.52 14.97 -11.25
CA ARG A 76 5.49 15.36 -12.27
C ARG A 76 4.90 15.27 -13.69
N TYR A 77 4.07 14.25 -13.95
CA TYR A 77 3.51 13.99 -15.28
C TYR A 77 2.11 14.53 -15.44
N THR A 78 1.26 14.42 -14.43
CA THR A 78 -0.12 14.89 -14.49
C THR A 78 -0.23 16.40 -14.25
N LYS A 79 0.68 16.97 -13.45
CA LYS A 79 0.69 18.38 -13.02
C LYS A 79 -0.55 18.78 -12.21
N ALA A 80 -1.48 17.87 -11.99
CA ALA A 80 -2.73 18.14 -11.28
C ALA A 80 -2.81 17.40 -9.96
N TYR A 81 -2.33 16.14 -9.93
CA TYR A 81 -2.38 15.30 -8.73
C TYR A 81 -1.38 14.16 -8.85
N GLY A 82 -1.15 13.47 -7.74
CA GLY A 82 -0.29 12.30 -7.67
C GLY A 82 0.86 12.48 -6.69
N PHE A 83 1.78 11.51 -6.68
CA PHE A 83 2.96 11.59 -5.83
C PHE A 83 3.90 12.68 -6.31
N GLY A 84 4.33 13.52 -5.37
CA GLY A 84 5.39 14.48 -5.56
C GLY A 84 6.67 14.00 -4.89
N GLN A 85 7.33 14.88 -4.14
CA GLN A 85 8.55 14.55 -3.40
C GLN A 85 8.27 13.87 -2.05
N SER A 86 7.05 13.94 -1.56
CA SER A 86 6.66 13.30 -0.30
C SER A 86 6.51 11.79 -0.49
N MET A 87 6.89 11.02 0.53
CA MET A 87 6.69 9.57 0.55
C MET A 87 5.23 9.18 0.79
N VAL A 88 4.41 10.12 1.26
CA VAL A 88 3.00 9.89 1.56
C VAL A 88 2.16 10.88 0.78
N TRP A 89 1.12 10.39 0.13
CA TRP A 89 0.16 11.21 -0.59
C TRP A 89 -1.22 11.03 0.02
N TYR A 90 -1.80 12.15 0.47
CA TYR A 90 -3.19 12.20 0.93
C TYR A 90 -4.00 12.82 -0.19
N PRO A 91 -4.66 12.01 -1.04
CA PRO A 91 -5.29 12.53 -2.25
C PRO A 91 -6.61 13.25 -1.95
N THR A 92 -6.50 14.51 -1.60
CA THR A 92 -7.65 15.36 -1.31
C THR A 92 -7.99 16.30 -2.46
N GLU A 93 -7.17 16.32 -3.51
CA GLU A 93 -7.40 17.17 -4.68
C GLU A 93 -8.66 16.72 -5.44
N GLU A 94 -9.47 17.68 -5.82
CA GLU A 94 -10.67 17.40 -6.63
C GLU A 94 -10.30 16.70 -7.96
N ALA A 95 -9.17 17.05 -8.53
CA ALA A 95 -8.70 16.42 -9.77
C ALA A 95 -8.39 14.92 -9.62
N ALA A 96 -8.09 14.46 -8.41
CA ALA A 96 -7.78 13.05 -8.15
C ALA A 96 -9.04 12.20 -7.96
N LYS A 97 -10.21 12.80 -7.83
CA LYS A 97 -11.44 12.10 -7.45
C LYS A 97 -11.78 10.94 -8.38
N SER A 98 -11.75 11.17 -9.69
CA SER A 98 -12.06 10.12 -10.68
C SER A 98 -11.08 8.96 -10.61
N TYR A 99 -9.80 9.25 -10.44
CA TYR A 99 -8.76 8.24 -10.30
C TYR A 99 -9.01 7.40 -9.03
N LEU A 100 -9.30 8.04 -7.91
CA LEU A 100 -9.54 7.36 -6.65
C LEU A 100 -10.77 6.47 -6.71
N GLU A 101 -11.84 6.93 -7.33
CA GLU A 101 -13.06 6.12 -7.50
C GLU A 101 -12.77 4.85 -8.29
N ARG A 102 -11.99 4.96 -9.39
CA ARG A 102 -11.60 3.79 -10.18
C ARG A 102 -10.69 2.85 -9.38
N LEU A 103 -9.72 3.40 -8.66
CA LEU A 103 -8.80 2.59 -7.85
C LEU A 103 -9.55 1.84 -6.75
N ILE A 104 -10.41 2.51 -6.03
CA ILE A 104 -11.21 1.89 -4.97
C ILE A 104 -12.10 0.80 -5.56
N HIS A 105 -12.71 1.04 -6.70
CA HIS A 105 -13.49 0.03 -7.42
C HIS A 105 -12.65 -1.21 -7.74
N ASN A 106 -11.43 -1.02 -8.24
CA ASN A 106 -10.52 -2.12 -8.55
C ASN A 106 -10.12 -2.89 -7.28
N ILE A 107 -9.89 -2.20 -6.18
CA ILE A 107 -9.57 -2.83 -4.88
C ILE A 107 -10.76 -3.65 -4.38
N GLU A 108 -11.97 -3.10 -4.42
CA GLU A 108 -13.18 -3.77 -3.93
C GLU A 108 -13.55 -5.00 -4.77
N ASN A 109 -13.13 -5.04 -6.03
CA ASN A 109 -13.43 -6.13 -6.96
C ASN A 109 -12.25 -7.06 -7.22
N TYR A 110 -11.19 -6.97 -6.42
CA TYR A 110 -10.04 -7.85 -6.54
C TYR A 110 -10.27 -9.14 -5.76
N TYR A 111 -10.35 -10.28 -6.43
CA TYR A 111 -10.57 -11.59 -5.83
C TYR A 111 -9.55 -12.64 -6.31
N ASP A 112 -8.47 -12.20 -6.95
CA ASP A 112 -7.42 -13.08 -7.45
C ASP A 112 -6.36 -13.34 -6.37
N ASP A 113 -5.18 -13.83 -6.76
CA ASP A 113 -4.13 -14.22 -5.84
C ASP A 113 -3.71 -13.10 -4.89
N ASN A 114 -3.47 -13.49 -3.64
CA ASN A 114 -3.00 -12.58 -2.61
C ASN A 114 -1.74 -13.16 -1.97
N TRP A 115 -0.65 -12.43 -2.08
CA TRP A 115 0.65 -12.87 -1.58
C TRP A 115 0.95 -12.43 -0.14
N ILE A 116 -0.03 -11.91 0.60
CA ILE A 116 0.23 -11.35 1.94
C ILE A 116 0.91 -12.33 2.89
N ASN A 117 0.62 -13.62 2.76
CA ASN A 117 1.21 -14.68 3.60
C ASN A 117 2.25 -15.53 2.86
N LYS A 118 2.65 -15.15 1.64
CA LYS A 118 3.60 -15.93 0.86
C LYS A 118 5.01 -15.90 1.47
N PHE A 119 5.35 -14.81 2.16
CA PHE A 119 6.65 -14.63 2.80
C PHE A 119 6.45 -14.32 4.28
N PRO A 120 6.03 -15.32 5.10
CA PRO A 120 5.53 -15.06 6.46
C PRO A 120 6.57 -14.51 7.44
N ASN A 121 7.85 -14.63 7.17
CA ASN A 121 8.94 -14.18 8.04
C ASN A 121 9.68 -12.94 7.53
N THR A 122 9.06 -12.18 6.64
CA THR A 122 9.69 -10.97 6.07
C THR A 122 8.99 -9.68 6.44
#